data_09e33c4e21846e06c5379737eb44a39b
#
_entry.id   09e33c4e21846e06c5379737eb44a39b
#
_cell.length_a   1.000
_cell.length_b   1.000
_cell.length_c   1.000
_cell.angle_alpha   90.00
_cell.angle_beta   90.00
_cell.angle_gamma   90.00
#
_symmetry.space_group_name_H-M   'P 1'
#
loop_
_entity.id
_entity.type
_entity.pdbx_description
1 polymer ?
#
loop_
_entity_poly.entity_id
_entity_poly.type
_entity_poly.pdbx_seq_one_letter_code
_entity_poly.pdbx_strand_id
1 'polypeptide(L)'
;GKKKGEHSAIFYDTNKFELIESGNFWLSPTPDRPGLGWDAACVRICTWGVFKIKGTKFKFVYYNLHMDHIGVTARAESAKMIMNRIKEDKHKLPAILSGDFNINQDNDGFKLIDNSGILNDAYRIAKFRYLNMSTFNSFRPEGLGMDERIDHIFLTNNFTVEKYGELTDVYRTESVDANGKKVARAHTPSDHYPIMIVVNTKKNKK
;
A
#
# COMPACT_ATOMS: atom_id res chain seq x y z
N GLY A 1 3.56 0.62 -19.25
CA GLY A 1 4.49 0.62 -20.37
C GLY A 1 5.93 0.67 -19.90
N LYS A 2 6.87 0.14 -20.64
CA LYS A 2 8.28 -0.08 -20.24
C LYS A 2 9.04 1.16 -19.76
N LYS A 3 8.59 2.40 -19.99
CA LYS A 3 9.32 3.63 -19.62
C LYS A 3 8.43 4.85 -19.36
N LYS A 4 7.10 4.71 -19.35
CA LYS A 4 6.16 5.83 -19.13
C LYS A 4 4.98 5.35 -18.29
N GLY A 5 4.51 6.16 -17.35
CA GLY A 5 3.36 5.91 -16.47
C GLY A 5 3.78 5.65 -15.03
N GLU A 6 2.80 5.50 -14.18
CA GLU A 6 2.97 5.16 -12.77
C GLU A 6 3.44 3.71 -12.60
N HIS A 7 4.20 3.48 -11.55
CA HIS A 7 4.74 2.17 -11.19
C HIS A 7 4.38 1.85 -9.74
N SER A 8 3.83 0.68 -9.49
CA SER A 8 3.70 0.13 -8.13
C SER A 8 5.00 -0.57 -7.74
N ALA A 9 6.09 0.22 -7.61
CA ALA A 9 7.42 -0.32 -7.39
C ALA A 9 7.60 -0.88 -5.98
N ILE A 10 8.45 -1.91 -5.84
CA ILE A 10 8.88 -2.47 -4.56
C ILE A 10 10.39 -2.26 -4.46
N PHE A 11 10.82 -1.51 -3.46
CA PHE A 11 12.23 -1.34 -3.09
C PHE A 11 12.52 -2.17 -1.84
N TYR A 12 13.68 -2.81 -1.79
CA TYR A 12 14.06 -3.65 -0.66
C TYR A 12 15.57 -3.60 -0.39
N ASP A 13 15.94 -3.83 0.87
CA ASP A 13 17.33 -3.92 1.31
C ASP A 13 17.91 -5.30 0.91
N THR A 14 18.79 -5.32 -0.08
CA THR A 14 19.44 -6.54 -0.57
C THR A 14 20.38 -7.18 0.44
N ASN A 15 20.75 -6.50 1.53
CA ASN A 15 21.52 -7.12 2.60
C ASN A 15 20.62 -7.96 3.52
N LYS A 16 19.33 -7.63 3.62
CA LYS A 16 18.36 -8.31 4.49
C LYS A 16 17.49 -9.32 3.75
N PHE A 17 17.20 -9.06 2.50
CA PHE A 17 16.27 -9.87 1.72
C PHE A 17 16.90 -10.40 0.44
N GLU A 18 16.46 -11.59 0.06
CA GLU A 18 16.71 -12.22 -1.24
C GLU A 18 15.39 -12.26 -2.01
N LEU A 19 15.36 -11.70 -3.21
CA LEU A 19 14.22 -11.82 -4.13
C LEU A 19 14.34 -13.14 -4.90
N ILE A 20 13.34 -14.02 -4.75
CA ILE A 20 13.31 -15.35 -5.35
C ILE A 20 12.55 -15.32 -6.68
N GLU A 21 11.39 -14.70 -6.70
CA GLU A 21 10.50 -14.61 -7.86
C GLU A 21 9.78 -13.25 -7.82
N SER A 22 9.47 -12.69 -8.97
CA SER A 22 8.71 -11.44 -9.04
C SER A 22 7.93 -11.34 -10.34
N GLY A 23 6.92 -10.48 -10.32
CA GLY A 23 6.12 -10.19 -11.50
C GLY A 23 5.15 -9.05 -11.24
N ASN A 24 4.30 -8.82 -12.22
CA ASN A 24 3.18 -7.92 -12.11
C ASN A 24 1.98 -8.49 -12.87
N PHE A 25 0.81 -8.03 -12.52
CA PHE A 25 -0.42 -8.31 -13.26
C PHE A 25 -1.30 -7.06 -13.28
N TRP A 26 -2.21 -7.00 -14.25
CA TRP A 26 -3.12 -5.88 -14.40
C TRP A 26 -4.39 -6.10 -13.57
N LEU A 27 -4.86 -5.02 -12.93
CA LEU A 27 -6.13 -5.01 -12.21
C LEU A 27 -7.26 -4.84 -13.24
N SER A 28 -7.53 -5.89 -13.99
CA SER A 28 -8.49 -5.91 -15.10
C SER A 28 -8.99 -7.35 -15.35
N PRO A 29 -10.08 -7.53 -16.11
CA PRO A 29 -10.54 -8.86 -16.51
C PRO A 29 -9.51 -9.69 -17.28
N THR A 30 -8.44 -9.06 -17.76
CA THR A 30 -7.31 -9.71 -18.46
C THR A 30 -5.99 -9.42 -17.75
N PRO A 31 -5.72 -10.09 -16.60
CA PRO A 31 -4.58 -9.74 -15.75
C PRO A 31 -3.20 -9.98 -16.37
N ASP A 32 -3.12 -10.78 -17.43
CA ASP A 32 -1.85 -11.16 -18.06
C ASP A 32 -1.41 -10.20 -19.18
N ARG A 33 -2.23 -9.19 -19.50
CA ARG A 33 -1.93 -8.19 -20.53
C ARG A 33 -2.43 -6.79 -20.15
N PRO A 34 -1.78 -5.72 -20.65
CA PRO A 34 -2.22 -4.35 -20.40
C PRO A 34 -3.66 -4.14 -20.83
N GLY A 35 -4.45 -3.52 -19.95
CA GLY A 35 -5.86 -3.20 -20.24
C GLY A 35 -6.48 -2.39 -19.11
N LEU A 36 -7.54 -1.65 -19.43
CA LEU A 36 -8.39 -1.02 -18.43
C LEU A 36 -9.19 -2.08 -17.68
N GLY A 37 -9.34 -1.87 -16.39
CA GLY A 37 -10.18 -2.70 -15.53
C GLY A 37 -11.60 -2.14 -15.47
N TRP A 38 -12.59 -2.89 -15.95
CA TRP A 38 -14.02 -2.57 -15.81
C TRP A 38 -14.35 -1.10 -16.18
N ASP A 39 -14.73 -0.28 -15.18
CA ASP A 39 -15.01 1.15 -15.29
C ASP A 39 -13.83 2.05 -14.89
N ALA A 40 -12.61 1.51 -14.87
CA ALA A 40 -11.41 2.25 -14.46
C ALA A 40 -11.08 3.40 -15.44
N ALA A 41 -10.62 4.53 -14.88
CA ALA A 41 -10.10 5.65 -15.66
C ALA A 41 -8.66 5.42 -16.15
N CYS A 42 -7.88 4.60 -15.43
CA CYS A 42 -6.47 4.33 -15.70
C CYS A 42 -6.17 2.84 -15.70
N VAL A 43 -5.15 2.45 -16.46
CA VAL A 43 -4.59 1.09 -16.37
C VAL A 43 -3.88 0.94 -15.02
N ARG A 44 -4.31 -0.02 -14.21
CA ARG A 44 -3.79 -0.27 -12.87
C ARG A 44 -3.11 -1.64 -12.79
N ILE A 45 -2.07 -1.72 -11.98
CA ILE A 45 -1.27 -2.94 -11.82
C ILE A 45 -1.08 -3.27 -10.34
N CYS A 46 -0.78 -4.53 -10.09
CA CYS A 46 -0.21 -5.01 -8.84
C CYS A 46 1.16 -5.62 -9.15
N THR A 47 2.20 -5.14 -8.49
CA THR A 47 3.54 -5.73 -8.51
C THR A 47 3.68 -6.68 -7.32
N TRP A 48 4.36 -7.80 -7.51
CA TRP A 48 4.59 -8.76 -6.43
C TRP A 48 6.00 -9.33 -6.46
N GLY A 49 6.44 -9.81 -5.30
CA GLY A 49 7.69 -10.54 -5.18
C GLY A 49 7.66 -11.55 -4.06
N VAL A 50 8.31 -12.69 -4.28
CA VAL A 50 8.61 -13.69 -3.26
C VAL A 50 9.96 -13.38 -2.65
N PHE A 51 9.96 -13.07 -1.37
CA PHE A 51 11.15 -12.70 -0.62
C PHE A 51 11.51 -13.74 0.42
N LYS A 52 12.81 -13.89 0.66
CA LYS A 52 13.36 -14.65 1.79
C LYS A 52 14.15 -13.72 2.69
N ILE A 53 13.94 -13.82 4.00
CA ILE A 53 14.77 -13.13 4.98
C ILE A 53 16.12 -13.85 5.05
N LYS A 54 17.22 -13.17 4.69
CA LYS A 54 18.57 -13.73 4.70
C LYS A 54 18.94 -14.23 6.11
N GLY A 55 19.67 -15.32 6.17
CA GLY A 55 20.03 -15.98 7.45
C GLY A 55 18.89 -16.78 8.09
N THR A 56 17.70 -16.84 7.46
CA THR A 56 16.55 -17.60 7.96
C THR A 56 15.94 -18.49 6.86
N LYS A 57 14.99 -19.35 7.26
CA LYS A 57 14.15 -20.12 6.29
C LYS A 57 12.84 -19.41 5.96
N PHE A 58 12.57 -18.23 6.54
CA PHE A 58 11.31 -17.54 6.38
C PHE A 58 11.20 -16.90 5.00
N LYS A 59 10.12 -17.23 4.30
CA LYS A 59 9.75 -16.66 3.01
C LYS A 59 8.36 -16.04 3.10
N PHE A 60 8.10 -15.00 2.29
CA PHE A 60 6.80 -14.36 2.20
C PHE A 60 6.59 -13.77 0.80
N VAL A 61 5.35 -13.51 0.45
CA VAL A 61 5.00 -12.77 -0.76
C VAL A 61 4.63 -11.35 -0.37
N TYR A 62 5.16 -10.38 -1.10
CA TYR A 62 4.80 -8.99 -0.96
C TYR A 62 4.09 -8.53 -2.23
N TYR A 63 2.92 -7.91 -2.07
CA TYR A 63 2.11 -7.32 -3.13
C TYR A 63 2.04 -5.81 -2.91
N ASN A 64 2.23 -5.02 -3.99
CA ASN A 64 2.05 -3.58 -3.99
C ASN A 64 1.15 -3.19 -5.16
N LEU A 65 0.04 -2.50 -4.87
CA LEU A 65 -0.95 -2.11 -5.86
C LEU A 65 -1.29 -0.62 -5.78
N HIS A 66 -1.92 -0.14 -6.85
CA HIS A 66 -2.61 1.15 -6.87
C HIS A 66 -3.94 0.93 -7.60
N MET A 67 -5.06 0.97 -6.86
CA MET A 67 -6.39 0.80 -7.42
C MET A 67 -6.87 2.07 -8.13
N ASP A 68 -7.93 1.95 -8.92
CA ASP A 68 -8.44 3.10 -9.68
C ASP A 68 -9.15 4.12 -8.78
N HIS A 69 -8.91 5.41 -9.03
CA HIS A 69 -9.45 6.50 -8.22
C HIS A 69 -10.89 6.89 -8.58
N ILE A 70 -11.40 6.48 -9.76
CA ILE A 70 -12.75 6.78 -10.24
C ILE A 70 -13.63 5.55 -10.25
N GLY A 71 -13.16 4.45 -10.88
CA GLY A 71 -13.95 3.25 -11.14
C GLY A 71 -14.36 2.50 -9.87
N VAL A 72 -15.64 2.58 -9.51
CA VAL A 72 -16.19 1.90 -8.33
C VAL A 72 -16.17 0.38 -8.52
N THR A 73 -16.62 -0.09 -9.68
CA THR A 73 -16.58 -1.51 -10.06
C THR A 73 -15.15 -2.01 -10.13
N ALA A 74 -14.25 -1.21 -10.71
CA ALA A 74 -12.83 -1.55 -10.84
C ALA A 74 -12.19 -1.77 -9.46
N ARG A 75 -12.47 -0.93 -8.46
CA ARG A 75 -11.97 -1.13 -7.09
C ARG A 75 -12.53 -2.38 -6.43
N ALA A 76 -13.85 -2.59 -6.54
CA ALA A 76 -14.50 -3.76 -5.95
C ALA A 76 -13.99 -5.08 -6.55
N GLU A 77 -13.87 -5.15 -7.87
CA GLU A 77 -13.37 -6.33 -8.56
C GLU A 77 -11.86 -6.52 -8.36
N SER A 78 -11.08 -5.44 -8.26
CA SER A 78 -9.66 -5.50 -7.90
C SER A 78 -9.46 -6.09 -6.50
N ALA A 79 -10.28 -5.69 -5.52
CA ALA A 79 -10.24 -6.27 -4.17
C ALA A 79 -10.52 -7.78 -4.19
N LYS A 80 -11.54 -8.22 -4.94
CA LYS A 80 -11.84 -9.66 -5.11
C LYS A 80 -10.70 -10.39 -5.80
N MET A 81 -10.15 -9.82 -6.88
CA MET A 81 -9.06 -10.41 -7.65
C MET A 81 -7.81 -10.62 -6.79
N ILE A 82 -7.37 -9.61 -6.03
CA ILE A 82 -6.18 -9.75 -5.20
C ILE A 82 -6.39 -10.76 -4.08
N MET A 83 -7.58 -10.81 -3.47
CA MET A 83 -7.92 -11.80 -2.45
C MET A 83 -7.89 -13.22 -2.99
N ASN A 84 -8.47 -13.45 -4.18
CA ASN A 84 -8.41 -14.75 -4.83
C ASN A 84 -6.95 -15.13 -5.15
N ARG A 85 -6.16 -14.20 -5.65
CA ARG A 85 -4.75 -14.45 -5.98
C ARG A 85 -3.92 -14.80 -4.74
N ILE A 86 -4.12 -14.14 -3.61
CA ILE A 86 -3.45 -14.48 -2.34
C ILE A 86 -3.91 -15.84 -1.83
N LYS A 87 -5.21 -16.12 -1.89
CA LYS A 87 -5.79 -17.40 -1.45
C LYS A 87 -5.31 -18.59 -2.28
N GLU A 88 -5.16 -18.39 -3.59
CA GLU A 88 -4.78 -19.42 -4.56
C GLU A 88 -3.29 -19.45 -4.84
N ASP A 89 -2.50 -18.62 -4.17
CA ASP A 89 -1.06 -18.54 -4.41
C ASP A 89 -0.38 -19.89 -4.28
N LYS A 90 0.34 -20.28 -5.35
CA LYS A 90 1.02 -21.58 -5.45
C LYS A 90 2.06 -21.82 -4.36
N HIS A 91 2.63 -20.74 -3.82
CA HIS A 91 3.68 -20.82 -2.81
C HIS A 91 3.13 -21.06 -1.39
N LYS A 92 1.85 -20.78 -1.16
CA LYS A 92 1.20 -20.87 0.17
C LYS A 92 2.02 -20.21 1.28
N LEU A 93 2.64 -19.09 0.95
CA LEU A 93 3.51 -18.33 1.85
C LEU A 93 2.71 -17.25 2.62
N PRO A 94 3.23 -16.81 3.76
CA PRO A 94 2.76 -15.56 4.37
C PRO A 94 2.75 -14.42 3.36
N ALA A 95 1.73 -13.56 3.42
CA ALA A 95 1.58 -12.46 2.49
C ALA A 95 1.50 -11.11 3.21
N ILE A 96 2.05 -10.08 2.56
CA ILE A 96 1.86 -8.67 2.85
C ILE A 96 1.28 -8.03 1.60
N LEU A 97 0.21 -7.27 1.75
CA LEU A 97 -0.44 -6.50 0.69
C LEU A 97 -0.44 -5.03 1.07
N SER A 98 0.11 -4.16 0.24
CA SER A 98 0.17 -2.72 0.47
C SER A 98 -0.20 -1.93 -0.78
N GLY A 99 -0.43 -0.64 -0.59
CA GLY A 99 -0.60 0.32 -1.68
C GLY A 99 -1.65 1.37 -1.40
N ASP A 100 -1.91 2.17 -2.42
CA ASP A 100 -3.04 3.07 -2.51
C ASP A 100 -4.25 2.29 -3.07
N PHE A 101 -5.25 2.10 -2.23
CA PHE A 101 -6.47 1.36 -2.60
C PHE A 101 -7.56 2.29 -3.13
N ASN A 102 -7.41 3.61 -2.99
CA ASN A 102 -8.44 4.60 -3.32
C ASN A 102 -9.83 4.29 -2.70
N ILE A 103 -9.82 3.58 -1.58
CA ILE A 103 -10.97 3.29 -0.71
C ILE A 103 -10.57 3.46 0.75
N ASN A 104 -11.46 4.01 1.54
CA ASN A 104 -11.26 4.13 2.97
C ASN A 104 -11.70 2.86 3.72
N GLN A 105 -11.50 2.82 5.03
CA GLN A 105 -11.79 1.69 5.91
C GLN A 105 -13.29 1.35 6.02
N ASP A 106 -14.19 2.24 5.61
CA ASP A 106 -15.64 2.01 5.64
C ASP A 106 -16.17 1.42 4.34
N ASN A 107 -15.35 1.36 3.29
CA ASN A 107 -15.72 0.82 1.99
C ASN A 107 -15.85 -0.70 2.02
N ASP A 108 -16.80 -1.24 1.25
CA ASP A 108 -17.04 -2.68 1.18
C ASP A 108 -15.85 -3.47 0.63
N GLY A 109 -15.06 -2.87 -0.27
CA GLY A 109 -13.82 -3.47 -0.77
C GLY A 109 -12.77 -3.65 0.34
N PHE A 110 -12.62 -2.66 1.23
CA PHE A 110 -11.77 -2.78 2.42
C PHE A 110 -12.30 -3.87 3.35
N LYS A 111 -13.60 -3.83 3.67
CA LYS A 111 -14.24 -4.83 4.54
C LYS A 111 -14.13 -6.26 4.00
N LEU A 112 -14.19 -6.43 2.68
CA LEU A 112 -13.97 -7.72 2.04
C LEU A 112 -12.58 -8.29 2.34
N ILE A 113 -11.55 -7.43 2.29
CA ILE A 113 -10.16 -7.83 2.58
C ILE A 113 -9.99 -8.11 4.08
N ASP A 114 -10.40 -7.16 4.93
CA ASP A 114 -10.18 -7.21 6.37
C ASP A 114 -10.99 -8.32 7.08
N ASN A 115 -12.22 -8.57 6.62
CA ASN A 115 -13.07 -9.64 7.15
C ASN A 115 -12.85 -11.01 6.49
N SER A 116 -11.86 -11.13 5.60
CA SER A 116 -11.57 -12.37 4.88
C SER A 116 -11.11 -13.55 5.76
N GLY A 117 -10.64 -13.27 6.97
CA GLY A 117 -9.95 -14.23 7.82
C GLY A 117 -8.55 -14.63 7.35
N ILE A 118 -8.09 -14.08 6.22
CA ILE A 118 -6.77 -14.35 5.61
C ILE A 118 -5.80 -13.23 5.94
N LEU A 119 -6.23 -11.99 5.73
CA LEU A 119 -5.46 -10.77 5.95
C LEU A 119 -6.06 -9.95 7.09
N ASN A 120 -5.22 -9.20 7.76
CA ASN A 120 -5.61 -8.27 8.82
C ASN A 120 -5.04 -6.88 8.49
N ASP A 121 -5.83 -5.83 8.70
CA ASP A 121 -5.35 -4.46 8.59
C ASP A 121 -4.25 -4.18 9.62
N ALA A 122 -3.08 -3.76 9.15
CA ALA A 122 -1.93 -3.44 9.99
C ALA A 122 -2.25 -2.36 11.03
N TYR A 123 -3.07 -1.37 10.68
CA TYR A 123 -3.51 -0.33 11.60
C TYR A 123 -4.27 -0.93 12.78
N ARG A 124 -5.21 -1.83 12.51
CA ARG A 124 -6.06 -2.45 13.54
C ARG A 124 -5.28 -3.34 14.50
N ILE A 125 -4.32 -4.14 13.98
CA ILE A 125 -3.58 -5.12 14.77
C ILE A 125 -2.29 -4.57 15.39
N ALA A 126 -1.90 -3.31 15.07
CA ALA A 126 -0.70 -2.70 15.62
C ALA A 126 -0.81 -2.52 17.15
N LYS A 127 0.26 -2.89 17.87
CA LYS A 127 0.36 -2.67 19.31
C LYS A 127 0.47 -1.18 19.67
N PHE A 128 1.17 -0.43 18.83
CA PHE A 128 1.33 1.01 18.95
C PHE A 128 1.00 1.68 17.61
N ARG A 129 0.18 2.74 17.66
CA ARG A 129 -0.19 3.57 16.50
C ARG A 129 0.19 5.01 16.75
N TYR A 130 0.77 5.63 15.74
CA TYR A 130 1.09 7.05 15.74
C TYR A 130 0.38 7.70 14.55
N LEU A 131 -0.39 8.71 14.86
CA LEU A 131 -1.32 9.41 13.97
C LEU A 131 -2.52 8.57 13.50
N ASN A 132 -3.61 9.27 13.29
CA ASN A 132 -4.85 8.77 12.73
C ASN A 132 -5.43 9.89 11.87
N MET A 133 -4.85 10.08 10.70
CA MET A 133 -5.20 11.13 9.76
C MET A 133 -5.56 10.54 8.41
N SER A 134 -6.07 11.37 7.52
CA SER A 134 -6.16 11.01 6.11
C SER A 134 -4.76 10.78 5.54
N THR A 135 -4.55 9.65 4.88
CA THR A 135 -3.28 9.38 4.19
C THR A 135 -3.12 10.22 2.93
N PHE A 136 -4.18 10.81 2.40
CA PHE A 136 -4.17 11.74 1.26
C PHE A 136 -4.24 13.19 1.73
N ASN A 137 -3.25 14.02 1.36
CA ASN A 137 -3.13 15.42 1.75
C ASN A 137 -3.27 16.41 0.57
N SER A 138 -3.27 15.94 -0.68
CA SER A 138 -3.39 16.78 -1.89
C SER A 138 -2.35 17.91 -1.97
N PHE A 139 -1.13 17.68 -1.47
CA PHE A 139 -0.06 18.67 -1.31
C PHE A 139 -0.42 19.86 -0.39
N ARG A 140 -1.38 19.70 0.51
CA ARG A 140 -1.86 20.72 1.44
C ARG A 140 -1.52 20.33 2.88
N PRO A 141 -0.40 20.80 3.44
CA PRO A 141 0.01 20.41 4.80
C PRO A 141 -0.95 20.92 5.88
N GLU A 142 -1.78 21.93 5.57
CA GLU A 142 -2.82 22.47 6.46
C GLU A 142 -4.15 21.71 6.37
N GLY A 143 -4.36 20.91 5.33
CA GLY A 143 -5.59 20.16 5.08
C GLY A 143 -5.55 18.80 5.76
N LEU A 144 -5.65 18.76 7.08
CA LEU A 144 -5.68 17.52 7.84
C LEU A 144 -7.08 16.92 7.80
N GLY A 145 -7.34 16.07 6.80
CA GLY A 145 -8.51 15.20 6.83
C GLY A 145 -8.45 14.26 8.02
N MET A 146 -9.59 14.00 8.65
CA MET A 146 -9.65 13.09 9.78
C MET A 146 -10.13 11.72 9.32
N ASP A 147 -9.34 10.68 9.65
CA ASP A 147 -9.77 9.27 9.65
C ASP A 147 -10.14 8.65 8.28
N GLU A 148 -9.68 9.22 7.15
CA GLU A 148 -9.86 8.62 5.83
C GLU A 148 -8.53 8.08 5.29
N ARG A 149 -8.18 6.87 5.69
CA ARG A 149 -7.00 6.19 5.18
C ARG A 149 -7.36 5.50 3.87
N ILE A 150 -6.70 5.85 2.77
CA ILE A 150 -6.82 5.18 1.47
C ILE A 150 -5.58 4.37 1.11
N ASP A 151 -4.49 4.59 1.82
CA ASP A 151 -3.30 3.75 1.79
C ASP A 151 -3.37 2.72 2.90
N HIS A 152 -3.22 1.45 2.56
CA HIS A 152 -3.38 0.35 3.51
C HIS A 152 -2.23 -0.64 3.43
N ILE A 153 -1.96 -1.30 4.56
CA ILE A 153 -1.10 -2.48 4.65
C ILE A 153 -1.87 -3.59 5.35
N PHE A 154 -2.01 -4.71 4.68
CA PHE A 154 -2.63 -5.91 5.21
C PHE A 154 -1.61 -7.04 5.31
N LEU A 155 -1.74 -7.90 6.33
CA LEU A 155 -0.81 -9.01 6.54
C LEU A 155 -1.55 -10.28 6.96
N THR A 156 -0.98 -11.41 6.58
CA THR A 156 -1.41 -12.71 7.12
C THR A 156 -1.06 -12.87 8.60
N ASN A 157 -1.70 -13.81 9.28
CA ASN A 157 -1.51 -14.09 10.71
C ASN A 157 -0.08 -14.53 11.11
N ASN A 158 0.82 -14.71 10.15
CA ASN A 158 2.22 -15.07 10.40
C ASN A 158 3.08 -13.89 10.88
N PHE A 159 2.52 -12.70 10.88
CA PHE A 159 3.16 -11.47 11.33
C PHE A 159 2.49 -10.91 12.58
N THR A 160 3.28 -10.15 13.37
CA THR A 160 2.77 -9.21 14.38
C THR A 160 3.20 -7.82 13.99
N VAL A 161 2.33 -6.83 14.18
CA VAL A 161 2.64 -5.42 13.94
C VAL A 161 2.94 -4.76 15.27
N GLU A 162 4.20 -4.39 15.47
CA GLU A 162 4.65 -3.72 16.70
C GLU A 162 4.30 -2.23 16.67
N LYS A 163 4.50 -1.59 15.51
CA LYS A 163 4.23 -0.17 15.31
C LYS A 163 3.58 0.08 13.97
N TYR A 164 2.68 1.03 13.94
CA TYR A 164 2.11 1.65 12.75
C TYR A 164 2.27 3.16 12.89
N GLY A 165 2.64 3.86 11.83
CA GLY A 165 2.76 5.31 11.82
C GLY A 165 2.56 5.88 10.43
N GLU A 166 2.03 7.09 10.39
CA GLU A 166 1.97 7.93 9.20
C GLU A 166 3.13 8.93 9.27
N LEU A 167 3.92 9.00 8.20
CA LEU A 167 5.09 9.88 8.12
C LEU A 167 4.66 11.23 7.56
N THR A 168 4.46 12.20 8.45
CA THR A 168 3.92 13.53 8.12
C THR A 168 5.01 14.58 7.96
N ASP A 169 6.13 14.20 7.35
CA ASP A 169 7.23 15.11 7.09
C ASP A 169 6.81 16.25 6.18
N VAL A 170 7.22 17.46 6.55
CA VAL A 170 7.01 18.68 5.77
C VAL A 170 8.35 19.39 5.57
N TYR A 171 8.47 20.11 4.47
CA TYR A 171 9.60 21.01 4.25
C TYR A 171 9.14 22.43 4.01
N ARG A 172 10.04 23.39 4.20
CA ARG A 172 9.74 24.81 4.09
C ARG A 172 10.52 25.43 2.93
N THR A 173 9.81 26.25 2.16
CA THR A 173 10.45 27.15 1.20
C THR A 173 10.27 28.60 1.62
N GLU A 174 11.23 29.46 1.27
CA GLU A 174 11.13 30.89 1.44
C GLU A 174 11.09 31.58 0.08
N SER A 175 10.21 32.54 -0.05
CA SER A 175 10.06 33.39 -1.24
C SER A 175 9.85 34.83 -0.82
N VAL A 176 9.94 35.75 -1.78
CA VAL A 176 9.60 37.16 -1.56
C VAL A 176 8.34 37.44 -2.36
N ASP A 177 7.33 38.01 -1.70
CA ASP A 177 6.07 38.39 -2.34
C ASP A 177 6.24 39.66 -3.22
N ALA A 178 5.16 40.05 -3.90
CA ALA A 178 5.14 41.23 -4.77
C ALA A 178 5.46 42.56 -4.04
N ASN A 179 5.35 42.59 -2.71
CA ASN A 179 5.62 43.75 -1.85
C ASN A 179 7.02 43.72 -1.22
N GLY A 180 7.87 42.75 -1.62
CA GLY A 180 9.21 42.57 -1.08
C GLY A 180 9.27 41.90 0.30
N LYS A 181 8.14 41.37 0.81
CA LYS A 181 8.09 40.71 2.11
C LYS A 181 8.48 39.23 1.98
N LYS A 182 9.33 38.75 2.89
CA LYS A 182 9.65 37.31 2.98
C LYS A 182 8.42 36.52 3.41
N VAL A 183 8.06 35.52 2.65
CA VAL A 183 6.97 34.59 2.91
C VAL A 183 7.53 33.19 2.98
N ALA A 184 7.22 32.48 4.06
CA ALA A 184 7.52 31.08 4.23
C ALA A 184 6.28 30.23 3.92
N ARG A 185 6.47 29.13 3.18
CA ARG A 185 5.42 28.17 2.87
C ARG A 185 5.86 26.77 3.28
N ALA A 186 4.96 26.04 3.90
CA ALA A 186 5.12 24.61 4.16
C ALA A 186 4.65 23.78 2.94
N HIS A 187 5.31 22.68 2.71
CA HIS A 187 5.00 21.74 1.63
C HIS A 187 5.12 20.31 2.14
N THR A 188 4.37 19.40 1.57
CA THR A 188 4.54 17.95 1.74
C THR A 188 5.37 17.39 0.58
N PRO A 189 6.23 16.38 0.81
CA PRO A 189 7.01 15.72 -0.25
C PRO A 189 6.16 14.99 -1.28
N SER A 190 4.96 14.57 -0.90
CA SER A 190 3.97 13.85 -1.70
C SER A 190 2.58 14.33 -1.35
N ASP A 191 1.62 14.10 -2.25
CA ASP A 191 0.19 14.27 -1.99
C ASP A 191 -0.42 13.18 -1.10
N HIS A 192 0.37 12.16 -0.77
CA HIS A 192 0.07 11.16 0.26
C HIS A 192 1.09 11.22 1.40
N TYR A 193 0.65 10.88 2.61
CA TYR A 193 1.54 10.59 3.73
C TYR A 193 1.94 9.11 3.68
N PRO A 194 3.24 8.78 3.61
CA PRO A 194 3.68 7.39 3.65
C PRO A 194 3.27 6.72 4.96
N ILE A 195 2.79 5.50 4.87
CA ILE A 195 2.53 4.66 6.03
C ILE A 195 3.71 3.73 6.29
N MET A 196 4.07 3.59 7.55
CA MET A 196 5.18 2.74 8.01
C MET A 196 4.69 1.74 9.04
N ILE A 197 5.15 0.50 8.92
CA ILE A 197 4.94 -0.52 9.95
C ILE A 197 6.25 -1.15 10.38
N VAL A 198 6.31 -1.56 11.64
CA VAL A 198 7.37 -2.42 12.17
C VAL A 198 6.74 -3.77 12.48
N VAL A 199 7.25 -4.82 11.85
CA VAL A 199 6.69 -6.16 11.94
C VAL A 199 7.72 -7.17 12.43
N ASN A 200 7.22 -8.18 13.16
CA ASN A 200 7.98 -9.39 13.47
C ASN A 200 7.28 -10.60 12.85
N THR A 201 8.08 -11.58 12.44
CA THR A 201 7.55 -12.89 12.06
C THR A 201 7.20 -13.70 13.31
N LYS A 202 6.02 -14.30 13.35
CA LYS A 202 5.69 -15.23 14.43
C LYS A 202 6.55 -16.48 14.28
N LYS A 203 7.24 -16.90 15.33
CA LYS A 203 7.87 -18.22 15.36
C LYS A 203 6.79 -19.26 15.23
N ASN A 204 6.89 -20.16 14.25
CA ASN A 204 6.04 -21.34 14.24
C ASN A 204 6.24 -22.05 15.58
N LYS A 205 5.19 -22.15 16.38
CA LYS A 205 5.21 -23.09 17.51
C LYS A 205 5.36 -24.48 16.87
N LYS A 206 6.48 -25.12 17.14
CA LYS A 206 6.69 -26.53 16.80
C LYS A 206 5.72 -27.37 17.59
#